data_fdb4c9be916dee1494cade3ba0b0035b
#
_entry.id   fdb4c9be916dee1494cade3ba0b0035b
#
_cell.length_a   1.000
_cell.length_b   1.000
_cell.length_c   1.000
_cell.angle_alpha   90.00
_cell.angle_beta   90.00
_cell.angle_gamma   90.00
#
_symmetry.space_group_name_H-M   'P 1'
#
loop_
_entity.id
_entity.type
_entity.pdbx_description
1 polymer ?
#
loop_
_entity_poly.entity_id
_entity_poly.type
_entity_poly.pdbx_seq_one_letter_code
_entity_poly.pdbx_strand_id
1 'polypeptide(L)'
;MKIQLQKVLIWLILGTFLPQSAFAAQIFITNYPSEANAKVFVTKYPSEANCIVYETQYSSDNEPGVWFYTKYKSDARATIYYTQYKSDADLVVYFTKYKSDARCRY
;
A
#
# COMPACT_ATOMS: atom_id res chain seq x y z
N MET A 1 20.16 28.95 14.54
CA MET A 1 19.89 28.49 14.31
C MET A 1 19.57 27.84 14.24
N LYS A 2 19.73 27.72 14.21
CA LYS A 2 19.41 26.92 13.99
C LYS A 2 18.52 26.32 13.90
N ILE A 3 18.19 26.20 13.92
CA ILE A 3 17.33 25.58 13.65
C ILE A 3 16.90 25.20 12.91
N GLN A 4 17.09 25.16 12.65
CA GLN A 4 16.69 24.67 11.89
C GLN A 4 16.73 23.82 11.49
N LEU A 5 17.21 23.74 11.79
CA LEU A 5 17.20 22.88 11.33
C LEU A 5 16.63 22.09 11.51
N GLN A 6 16.54 21.93 11.90
CA GLN A 6 15.96 21.16 11.82
C GLN A 6 14.89 20.87 11.44
N LYS A 7 14.64 21.27 11.37
CA LYS A 7 13.71 21.08 10.74
C LYS A 7 13.54 20.62 9.81
N VAL A 8 14.15 20.68 9.78
CA VAL A 8 14.08 20.08 8.86
C VAL A 8 14.06 18.88 8.83
N LEU A 9 14.38 18.63 9.27
CA LEU A 9 14.29 17.52 9.21
C LEU A 9 13.35 16.79 9.51
N ILE A 10 12.92 16.88 9.74
CA ILE A 10 11.97 16.22 9.78
C ILE A 10 11.09 16.00 8.98
N TRP A 11 11.07 16.14 8.56
CA TRP A 11 10.29 15.86 7.70
C TRP A 11 10.47 15.25 6.94
N LEU A 12 11.06 15.08 7.19
CA LEU A 12 11.22 14.43 6.49
C LEU A 12 10.93 13.50 6.35
N ILE A 13 11.08 13.43 6.58
CA ILE A 13 10.64 12.41 6.26
C ILE A 13 9.49 12.18 6.07
N LEU A 14 9.19 12.39 6.06
CA LEU A 14 8.14 12.28 5.91
C LEU A 14 7.35 12.00 4.85
N GLY A 15 6.98 12.15 4.35
CA GLY A 15 5.90 12.00 3.41
C GLY A 15 6.29 11.57 2.07
N THR A 16 7.47 11.33 1.87
CA THR A 16 7.99 10.90 0.60
C THR A 16 7.81 9.43 0.35
N PHE A 17 7.33 8.72 1.33
CA PHE A 17 7.12 7.30 1.19
C PHE A 17 5.64 7.02 1.33
N LEU A 18 5.26 5.80 0.98
CA LEU A 18 3.88 5.39 1.12
C LEU A 18 3.48 5.40 2.57
N PRO A 19 2.29 5.90 2.87
CA PRO A 19 1.80 5.84 4.24
C PRO A 19 1.65 4.39 4.67
N GLN A 20 1.89 4.14 5.95
CA GLN A 20 1.77 2.78 6.46
C GLN A 20 0.36 2.25 6.30
N SER A 21 -0.63 3.12 6.29
CA SER A 21 -2.00 2.72 6.09
C SER A 21 -2.22 2.08 4.72
N ALA A 22 -1.30 2.29 3.76
CA ALA A 22 -1.41 1.63 2.46
C ALA A 22 -1.11 0.14 2.54
N PHE A 23 -0.48 -0.32 3.62
CA PHE A 23 -0.08 -1.71 3.76
C PHE A 23 -1.05 -2.53 4.59
N ALA A 24 -2.05 -1.87 5.18
CA ALA A 24 -3.01 -2.52 6.04
C ALA A 24 -4.36 -1.87 5.86
N ALA A 25 -5.44 -2.63 6.08
CA ALA A 25 -6.78 -2.11 6.20
C ALA A 25 -7.50 -1.89 4.88
N GLN A 26 -8.22 -0.79 4.74
CA GLN A 26 -9.23 -0.66 3.72
C GLN A 26 -8.68 -0.01 2.47
N ILE A 27 -8.90 -0.67 1.35
CA ILE A 27 -8.34 -0.29 0.05
C ILE A 27 -9.50 -0.03 -0.91
N PHE A 28 -9.44 1.08 -1.62
CA PHE A 28 -10.35 1.36 -2.71
C PHE A 28 -9.58 1.26 -4.03
N ILE A 29 -10.15 0.53 -4.98
CA ILE A 29 -9.54 0.33 -6.29
C ILE A 29 -10.13 1.36 -7.25
N THR A 30 -9.27 2.17 -7.86
CA THR A 30 -9.71 3.14 -8.84
C THR A 30 -9.30 2.70 -10.25
N ASN A 31 -10.07 3.14 -11.24
CA ASN A 31 -9.74 2.94 -12.64
C ASN A 31 -8.89 4.07 -13.22
N TYR A 32 -8.60 5.08 -12.41
CA TYR A 32 -7.89 6.27 -12.88
C TYR A 32 -6.58 6.43 -12.14
N PRO A 33 -5.45 6.23 -12.82
CA PRO A 33 -4.15 6.29 -12.13
C PRO A 33 -3.88 7.63 -11.46
N SER A 34 -4.45 8.72 -11.99
CA SER A 34 -4.24 10.03 -11.38
C SER A 34 -4.89 10.17 -10.01
N GLU A 35 -5.85 9.31 -9.68
CA GLU A 35 -6.54 9.35 -8.40
C GLU A 35 -5.90 8.44 -7.35
N ALA A 36 -4.94 7.62 -7.76
CA ALA A 36 -4.40 6.59 -6.88
C ALA A 36 -3.30 7.14 -5.99
N ASN A 37 -3.27 6.65 -4.75
CA ASN A 37 -2.15 6.88 -3.86
C ASN A 37 -0.95 6.04 -4.28
N ALA A 38 -1.22 4.87 -4.86
CA ALA A 38 -0.17 3.97 -5.28
C ALA A 38 -0.61 3.19 -6.51
N LYS A 39 0.32 2.97 -7.42
CA LYS A 39 0.13 2.06 -8.54
C LYS A 39 0.70 0.72 -8.14
N VAL A 40 -0.09 -0.33 -8.31
CA VAL A 40 0.22 -1.66 -7.82
C VAL A 40 0.37 -2.62 -8.98
N PHE A 41 1.47 -3.35 -9.00
CA PHE A 41 1.69 -4.43 -9.94
C PHE A 41 1.60 -5.76 -9.20
N VAL A 42 0.83 -6.70 -9.75
CA VAL A 42 0.66 -8.02 -9.15
C VAL A 42 1.65 -8.97 -9.80
N THR A 43 2.53 -9.54 -9.01
CA THR A 43 3.54 -10.47 -9.50
C THR A 43 3.12 -11.91 -9.18
N LYS A 44 3.64 -12.84 -9.97
CA LYS A 44 3.46 -14.26 -9.73
C LYS A 44 4.56 -14.83 -8.83
N TYR A 45 5.55 -14.02 -8.48
CA TYR A 45 6.73 -14.49 -7.79
C TYR A 45 6.87 -13.78 -6.46
N PRO A 46 6.66 -14.49 -5.34
CA PRO A 46 6.72 -13.83 -4.03
C PRO A 46 8.06 -13.18 -3.72
N SER A 47 9.14 -13.69 -4.31
CA SER A 47 10.46 -13.10 -4.07
C SER A 47 10.61 -11.70 -4.64
N GLU A 48 9.75 -11.32 -5.61
CA GLU A 48 9.79 -9.99 -6.22
C GLU A 48 8.89 -8.99 -5.50
N ALA A 49 8.05 -9.45 -4.59
CA ALA A 49 7.01 -8.60 -4.02
C ALA A 49 7.54 -7.76 -2.87
N ASN A 50 7.03 -6.53 -2.81
CA ASN A 50 7.22 -5.68 -1.64
C ASN A 50 6.29 -6.09 -0.52
N CYS A 51 5.09 -6.55 -0.88
CA CYS A 51 4.10 -7.03 0.08
C CYS A 51 3.54 -8.36 -0.38
N ILE A 52 3.41 -9.28 0.56
CA ILE A 52 2.64 -10.50 0.40
C ILE A 52 1.27 -10.17 0.97
N VAL A 53 0.25 -10.17 0.12
CA VAL A 53 -1.06 -9.64 0.47
C VAL A 53 -2.07 -10.76 0.62
N TYR A 54 -2.79 -10.72 1.73
CA TYR A 54 -3.95 -11.56 1.95
C TYR A 54 -5.21 -10.67 1.86
N GLU A 55 -6.14 -11.07 0.99
CA GLU A 55 -7.39 -10.34 0.81
C GLU A 55 -8.40 -10.86 1.81
N THR A 56 -8.84 -10.01 2.71
CA THR A 56 -9.76 -10.39 3.76
C THR A 56 -11.18 -9.91 3.44
N GLN A 57 -12.15 -10.57 4.05
CA GLN A 57 -13.55 -10.15 3.98
C GLN A 57 -13.97 -9.35 5.21
N TYR A 58 -13.05 -9.12 6.14
CA TYR A 58 -13.38 -8.46 7.40
C TYR A 58 -12.71 -7.10 7.47
N SER A 59 -13.53 -6.05 7.48
CA SER A 59 -13.02 -4.67 7.50
C SER A 59 -12.27 -4.33 8.78
N SER A 60 -12.44 -5.13 9.82
CA SER A 60 -11.74 -4.89 11.09
C SER A 60 -10.30 -5.39 11.10
N ASP A 61 -9.91 -6.18 10.10
CA ASP A 61 -8.53 -6.63 10.01
C ASP A 61 -7.63 -5.45 9.64
N ASN A 62 -6.55 -5.27 10.38
CA ASN A 62 -5.64 -4.14 10.14
C ASN A 62 -4.18 -4.54 10.26
N GLU A 63 -3.85 -5.77 9.97
CA GLU A 63 -2.48 -6.26 9.99
C GLU A 63 -1.77 -5.91 8.69
N PRO A 64 -0.47 -5.67 8.72
CA PRO A 64 0.27 -5.39 7.49
C PRO A 64 0.10 -6.49 6.45
N GLY A 65 -0.18 -6.10 5.23
CA GLY A 65 -0.39 -7.05 4.15
C GLY A 65 -1.79 -7.61 4.07
N VAL A 66 -2.67 -7.27 5.01
CA VAL A 66 -4.06 -7.74 4.98
C VAL A 66 -4.93 -6.62 4.45
N TRP A 67 -5.54 -6.85 3.28
CA TRP A 67 -6.30 -5.82 2.58
C TRP A 67 -7.77 -6.18 2.55
N PHE A 68 -8.60 -5.19 2.87
CA PHE A 68 -10.04 -5.25 2.70
C PHE A 68 -10.44 -4.24 1.64
N TYR A 69 -11.14 -4.69 0.59
CA TYR A 69 -11.57 -3.80 -0.48
C TYR A 69 -12.90 -3.17 -0.11
N THR A 70 -12.91 -1.86 -0.02
CA THR A 70 -14.13 -1.12 0.25
C THR A 70 -14.73 -0.60 -1.05
N LYS A 71 -16.06 -0.46 -1.06
CA LYS A 71 -16.77 0.11 -2.20
C LYS A 71 -16.80 1.63 -2.16
N TYR A 72 -16.41 2.20 -1.02
CA TYR A 72 -16.56 3.63 -0.81
C TYR A 72 -15.20 4.24 -0.62
N LYS A 73 -14.85 5.14 -1.55
CA LYS A 73 -13.55 5.80 -1.50
C LYS A 73 -13.34 6.53 -0.18
N SER A 74 -14.42 7.09 0.39
CA SER A 74 -14.32 7.84 1.64
C SER A 74 -13.92 6.97 2.82
N ASP A 75 -14.15 5.65 2.73
CA ASP A 75 -13.78 4.72 3.80
C ASP A 75 -12.37 4.18 3.65
N ALA A 76 -11.74 4.42 2.51
CA ALA A 76 -10.47 3.80 2.20
C ALA A 76 -9.33 4.54 2.88
N ARG A 77 -8.34 3.77 3.32
CA ARG A 77 -7.08 4.34 3.79
C ARG A 77 -6.13 4.59 2.65
N ALA A 78 -6.30 3.84 1.57
CA ALA A 78 -5.51 4.05 0.37
C ALA A 78 -6.34 3.72 -0.85
N THR A 79 -6.11 4.48 -1.91
CA THR A 79 -6.71 4.25 -3.20
C THR A 79 -5.60 3.74 -4.12
N ILE A 80 -5.82 2.59 -4.74
CA ILE A 80 -4.81 1.99 -5.59
C ILE A 80 -5.31 1.85 -7.02
N TYR A 81 -4.36 1.80 -7.93
CA TYR A 81 -4.59 1.52 -9.34
C TYR A 81 -3.70 0.35 -9.72
N TYR A 82 -4.30 -0.70 -10.30
CA TYR A 82 -3.53 -1.84 -10.76
C TYR A 82 -2.94 -1.55 -12.13
N THR A 83 -1.62 -1.53 -12.20
CA THR A 83 -0.92 -1.31 -13.47
C THR A 83 -0.49 -2.65 -14.06
N GLN A 84 -0.40 -2.69 -15.37
CA GLN A 84 0.09 -3.87 -16.09
C GLN A 84 1.61 -3.86 -16.23
N TYR A 85 2.25 -2.77 -15.84
CA TYR A 85 3.69 -2.59 -16.08
C TYR A 85 4.40 -2.45 -14.74
N LYS A 86 5.28 -3.41 -14.47
CA LYS A 86 6.04 -3.40 -13.23
C LYS A 86 6.86 -2.12 -13.07
N SER A 87 7.35 -1.59 -14.21
CA SER A 87 8.17 -0.37 -14.17
C SER A 87 7.40 0.87 -13.72
N ASP A 88 6.07 0.83 -13.84
CA ASP A 88 5.22 1.94 -13.40
C ASP A 88 4.75 1.81 -11.97
N ALA A 89 5.02 0.67 -11.34
CA ALA A 89 4.43 0.37 -10.04
C ALA A 89 5.18 1.05 -8.90
N ASP A 90 4.42 1.54 -7.96
CA ASP A 90 4.95 2.01 -6.68
C ASP A 90 5.08 0.85 -5.71
N LEU A 91 4.28 -0.19 -5.91
CA LEU A 91 4.23 -1.32 -5.01
C LEU A 91 4.02 -2.58 -5.83
N VAL A 92 4.82 -3.61 -5.56
CA VAL A 92 4.69 -4.91 -6.20
C VAL A 92 4.15 -5.87 -5.16
N VAL A 93 3.03 -6.51 -5.47
CA VAL A 93 2.37 -7.40 -4.51
C VAL A 93 2.25 -8.81 -5.06
N TYR A 94 2.26 -9.75 -4.14
CA TYR A 94 1.96 -11.15 -4.42
C TYR A 94 0.80 -11.56 -3.51
N PHE A 95 -0.25 -12.14 -4.09
CA PHE A 95 -1.42 -12.55 -3.30
C PHE A 95 -1.22 -13.95 -2.74
N THR A 96 -1.43 -14.08 -1.45
CA THR A 96 -1.35 -15.36 -0.75
C THR A 96 -2.74 -15.82 -0.33
N LYS A 97 -2.89 -17.13 -0.18
CA LYS A 97 -4.12 -17.71 0.35
C LYS A 97 -4.12 -17.81 1.86
N TYR A 98 -2.99 -17.50 2.49
CA TYR A 98 -2.82 -17.72 3.92
C TYR A 98 -2.55 -16.40 4.61
N LYS A 99 -3.46 -16.04 5.52
CA LYS A 99 -3.33 -14.78 6.26
C LYS A 99 -2.01 -14.70 7.02
N SER A 100 -1.53 -15.84 7.53
CA SER A 100 -0.28 -15.89 8.28
C SER A 100 0.94 -15.51 7.46
N ASP A 101 0.84 -15.58 6.13
CA ASP A 101 1.94 -15.21 5.25
C ASP A 101 1.94 -13.73 4.89
N ALA A 102 0.89 -13.02 5.24
CA ALA A 102 0.75 -11.61 4.87
C ALA A 102 1.81 -10.77 5.56
N ARG A 103 2.49 -9.93 4.79
CA ARG A 103 3.49 -9.02 5.32
C ARG A 103 3.93 -8.06 4.25
N CYS A 104 4.47 -6.92 4.69
CA CYS A 104 5.11 -5.98 3.80
C CYS A 104 6.55 -5.75 4.28
N ARG A 105 7.42 -5.47 3.33
CA ARG A 105 8.86 -5.35 3.60
C ARG A 105 9.30 -3.93 3.90
N TYR A 106 8.37 -3.05 4.14
CA TYR A 106 8.73 -1.67 4.50
C TYR A 106 8.78 -1.49 5.98
#